data_bf2bb0abcd6d019dcbee6d00e14981ae
#
_entry.id   bf2bb0abcd6d019dcbee6d00e14981ae
#
_cell.length_a   1.000
_cell.length_b   1.000
_cell.length_c   1.000
_cell.angle_alpha   90.00
_cell.angle_beta   90.00
_cell.angle_gamma   90.00
#
_symmetry.space_group_name_H-M   'P 1'
#
loop_
_entity.id
_entity.type
_entity.pdbx_description
1 polymer ?
#
loop_
_entity_poly.entity_id
_entity_poly.type
_entity_poly.pdbx_seq_one_letter_code
_entity_poly.pdbx_strand_id
1 'polypeptide(L)'
;MKRLALLLGLLLAACGKPAAPPYSQESFVFGTRVQLSIWGAPEPQARQAAAAVMADLDRLHVKLHAWKPGALTQLNQALATSQGPHNIDAELEQLLRLSQDYATRTDNLFNPAIGKLVAAWGFHADQFAPQRPAPHTLATLLQASPSMGDLHIGQNQVSNRNPALQLDFGGIAKGWALDREIESLRRHGIRNALLNIGGNVRAIGKKGDQAWRVGLQHPRQAGPMAWLELHDGEAIGTSGDYQRYFDLDGQRYCHLLDPRTGLPAHGMQAATVLIGNMPDAGARSSGVPGAESS
;
A
#
# COMPACT_ATOMS: atom_id res chain seq x y z
N MET A 1 -40.88 34.49 40.04
CA MET A 1 -40.95 33.13 39.54
C MET A 1 -40.97 33.06 37.98
N LYS A 2 -41.66 33.94 37.23
CA LYS A 2 -41.70 33.90 35.76
C LYS A 2 -40.37 34.23 35.04
N ARG A 3 -39.48 35.04 35.67
CA ARG A 3 -38.14 35.38 35.08
C ARG A 3 -37.09 34.29 35.26
N LEU A 4 -37.23 33.42 36.27
CA LEU A 4 -36.31 32.32 36.53
C LEU A 4 -36.56 31.15 35.57
N ALA A 5 -37.82 30.93 35.13
CA ALA A 5 -38.20 29.92 34.16
C ALA A 5 -37.68 30.24 32.75
N LEU A 6 -37.56 31.53 32.39
CA LEU A 6 -37.02 31.96 31.09
C LEU A 6 -35.53 31.75 30.96
N LEU A 7 -34.76 31.89 32.03
CA LEU A 7 -33.32 31.61 32.06
C LEU A 7 -32.97 30.13 32.01
N LEU A 8 -33.82 29.26 32.55
CA LEU A 8 -33.66 27.81 32.53
C LEU A 8 -33.95 27.23 31.11
N GLY A 9 -34.85 27.85 30.36
CA GLY A 9 -35.18 27.48 28.97
C GLY A 9 -34.06 27.81 27.97
N LEU A 10 -33.25 28.84 28.23
CA LEU A 10 -32.09 29.24 27.40
C LEU A 10 -30.88 28.34 27.58
N LEU A 11 -30.73 27.68 28.74
CA LEU A 11 -29.62 26.74 29.00
C LEU A 11 -29.85 25.35 28.31
N LEU A 12 -31.08 24.98 27.95
CA LEU A 12 -31.38 23.72 27.26
C LEU A 12 -31.18 23.81 25.74
N ALA A 13 -31.06 25.00 25.15
CA ALA A 13 -30.85 25.19 23.72
C ALA A 13 -29.38 25.05 23.30
N ALA A 14 -28.45 24.83 24.25
CA ALA A 14 -27.01 24.67 24.01
C ALA A 14 -26.59 23.20 23.79
N CYS A 15 -27.51 22.25 23.68
CA CYS A 15 -27.18 20.91 23.20
C CYS A 15 -26.84 20.99 21.70
N GLY A 16 -25.56 21.19 21.40
CA GLY A 16 -25.04 21.14 20.04
C GLY A 16 -25.56 19.90 19.33
N LYS A 17 -26.04 20.04 18.10
CA LYS A 17 -26.40 18.88 17.27
C LYS A 17 -25.24 17.89 17.31
N PRO A 18 -25.49 16.59 17.54
CA PRO A 18 -24.44 15.59 17.44
C PRO A 18 -23.75 15.76 16.10
N ALA A 19 -22.42 15.78 16.10
CA ALA A 19 -21.65 15.92 14.88
C ALA A 19 -22.07 14.82 13.90
N ALA A 20 -22.35 15.19 12.66
CA ALA A 20 -22.73 14.22 11.62
C ALA A 20 -21.62 13.15 11.49
N PRO A 21 -21.97 11.89 11.29
CA PRO A 21 -20.98 10.83 11.09
C PRO A 21 -20.11 11.15 9.85
N PRO A 22 -18.86 10.62 9.78
CA PRO A 22 -18.05 10.77 8.59
C PRO A 22 -18.75 10.16 7.38
N TYR A 23 -18.58 10.77 6.20
CA TYR A 23 -18.87 10.10 4.95
C TYR A 23 -17.88 8.95 4.80
N SER A 24 -18.37 7.74 4.53
CA SER A 24 -17.52 6.56 4.39
C SER A 24 -17.84 5.82 3.11
N GLN A 25 -16.79 5.35 2.43
CA GLN A 25 -16.88 4.52 1.24
C GLN A 25 -15.87 3.38 1.32
N GLU A 26 -16.28 2.21 0.84
CA GLU A 26 -15.41 1.03 0.75
C GLU A 26 -15.34 0.51 -0.68
N SER A 27 -14.22 -0.13 -1.02
CA SER A 27 -13.98 -0.83 -2.28
C SER A 27 -13.02 -1.99 -2.05
N PHE A 28 -12.75 -2.78 -3.09
CA PHE A 28 -11.78 -3.88 -3.05
C PHE A 28 -10.86 -3.78 -4.26
N VAL A 29 -9.63 -3.30 -4.07
CA VAL A 29 -8.58 -3.16 -5.09
C VAL A 29 -7.23 -3.62 -4.56
N PHE A 30 -6.25 -3.88 -5.41
CA PHE A 30 -4.93 -4.43 -5.03
C PHE A 30 -5.01 -5.72 -4.19
N GLY A 31 -6.10 -6.51 -4.38
CA GLY A 31 -6.34 -7.71 -3.60
C GLY A 31 -6.66 -7.47 -2.13
N THR A 32 -7.13 -6.27 -1.76
CA THR A 32 -7.42 -5.89 -0.38
C THR A 32 -8.59 -4.93 -0.27
N ARG A 33 -9.14 -4.80 0.94
CA ARG A 33 -10.17 -3.81 1.25
C ARG A 33 -9.57 -2.42 1.30
N VAL A 34 -10.26 -1.47 0.64
CA VAL A 34 -10.01 -0.03 0.72
C VAL A 34 -11.12 0.62 1.52
N GLN A 35 -10.77 1.49 2.44
CA GLN A 35 -11.70 2.24 3.25
C GLN A 35 -11.31 3.72 3.24
N LEU A 36 -12.25 4.57 2.87
CA LEU A 36 -12.13 6.03 2.90
C LEU A 36 -13.16 6.59 3.87
N SER A 37 -12.70 7.41 4.81
CA SER A 37 -13.56 8.19 5.71
C SER A 37 -13.23 9.68 5.54
N ILE A 38 -14.27 10.51 5.32
CA ILE A 38 -14.14 11.97 5.14
C ILE A 38 -14.96 12.65 6.21
N TRP A 39 -14.38 13.64 6.92
CA TRP A 39 -15.03 14.37 7.99
C TRP A 39 -15.22 15.85 7.65
N GLY A 40 -16.40 16.39 7.98
CA GLY A 40 -16.67 17.82 7.94
C GLY A 40 -16.82 18.44 6.55
N ALA A 41 -16.84 17.63 5.49
CA ALA A 41 -17.18 18.09 4.14
C ALA A 41 -18.67 17.92 3.85
N PRO A 42 -19.28 18.80 3.03
CA PRO A 42 -20.63 18.58 2.51
C PRO A 42 -20.73 17.24 1.78
N GLU A 43 -21.85 16.50 1.98
CA GLU A 43 -22.01 15.17 1.40
C GLU A 43 -21.80 15.10 -0.12
N PRO A 44 -22.31 16.03 -0.94
CA PRO A 44 -22.05 16.01 -2.40
C PRO A 44 -20.57 16.10 -2.73
N GLN A 45 -19.81 16.97 -2.03
CA GLN A 45 -18.37 17.11 -2.20
C GLN A 45 -17.62 15.84 -1.77
N ALA A 46 -17.95 15.28 -0.61
CA ALA A 46 -17.36 14.05 -0.10
C ALA A 46 -17.59 12.89 -1.06
N ARG A 47 -18.82 12.74 -1.58
CA ARG A 47 -19.20 11.72 -2.57
C ARG A 47 -18.40 11.86 -3.87
N GLN A 48 -18.27 13.08 -4.39
CA GLN A 48 -17.50 13.35 -5.62
C GLN A 48 -16.03 13.02 -5.43
N ALA A 49 -15.43 13.47 -4.32
CA ALA A 49 -14.02 13.19 -4.01
C ALA A 49 -13.78 11.69 -3.83
N ALA A 50 -14.64 11.00 -3.10
CA ALA A 50 -14.53 9.57 -2.90
C ALA A 50 -14.68 8.78 -4.22
N ALA A 51 -15.62 9.15 -5.08
CA ALA A 51 -15.77 8.52 -6.40
C ALA A 51 -14.51 8.69 -7.27
N ALA A 52 -13.89 9.87 -7.27
CA ALA A 52 -12.65 10.11 -7.99
C ALA A 52 -11.49 9.23 -7.47
N VAL A 53 -11.33 9.13 -6.14
CA VAL A 53 -10.33 8.26 -5.50
C VAL A 53 -10.56 6.79 -5.88
N MET A 54 -11.77 6.28 -5.76
CA MET A 54 -12.05 4.87 -6.09
C MET A 54 -11.79 4.56 -7.56
N ALA A 55 -12.19 5.47 -8.47
CA ALA A 55 -11.95 5.30 -9.91
C ALA A 55 -10.46 5.29 -10.26
N ASP A 56 -9.63 6.14 -9.62
CA ASP A 56 -8.18 6.13 -9.86
C ASP A 56 -7.52 4.88 -9.26
N LEU A 57 -7.94 4.42 -8.10
CA LEU A 57 -7.46 3.17 -7.50
C LEU A 57 -7.77 1.94 -8.39
N ASP A 58 -8.97 1.87 -8.97
CA ASP A 58 -9.35 0.81 -9.91
C ASP A 58 -8.46 0.84 -11.18
N ARG A 59 -8.22 2.03 -11.73
CA ARG A 59 -7.32 2.24 -12.86
C ARG A 59 -5.89 1.78 -12.55
N LEU A 60 -5.37 2.18 -11.39
CA LEU A 60 -4.03 1.80 -10.93
C LEU A 60 -3.93 0.30 -10.67
N HIS A 61 -4.98 -0.32 -10.13
CA HIS A 61 -5.04 -1.76 -9.94
C HIS A 61 -4.84 -2.52 -11.26
N VAL A 62 -5.57 -2.13 -12.30
CA VAL A 62 -5.43 -2.75 -13.64
C VAL A 62 -4.04 -2.47 -14.20
N LYS A 63 -3.55 -1.24 -14.11
CA LYS A 63 -2.26 -0.82 -14.67
C LYS A 63 -1.08 -1.56 -14.06
N LEU A 64 -1.08 -1.72 -12.72
CA LEU A 64 0.05 -2.24 -11.94
C LEU A 64 -0.10 -3.72 -11.54
N HIS A 65 -1.08 -4.43 -12.11
CA HIS A 65 -1.30 -5.83 -11.81
C HIS A 65 -0.14 -6.68 -12.33
N ALA A 66 0.51 -7.48 -11.46
CA ALA A 66 1.75 -8.17 -11.80
C ALA A 66 1.56 -9.41 -12.68
N TRP A 67 0.33 -10.01 -12.72
CA TRP A 67 0.05 -11.26 -13.45
C TRP A 67 -1.25 -11.26 -14.29
N LYS A 68 -2.05 -10.20 -14.26
CA LYS A 68 -3.19 -10.03 -15.17
C LYS A 68 -2.85 -9.07 -16.30
N PRO A 69 -3.51 -9.15 -17.45
CA PRO A 69 -3.24 -8.25 -18.55
C PRO A 69 -3.34 -6.77 -18.14
N GLY A 70 -2.28 -6.02 -18.40
CA GLY A 70 -2.17 -4.60 -18.04
C GLY A 70 -0.82 -4.03 -18.47
N ALA A 71 -0.60 -2.74 -18.18
CA ALA A 71 0.63 -2.06 -18.60
C ALA A 71 1.89 -2.71 -17.98
N LEU A 72 1.84 -3.12 -16.72
CA LEU A 72 2.98 -3.75 -16.05
C LEU A 72 3.33 -5.12 -16.67
N THR A 73 2.34 -5.96 -16.97
CA THR A 73 2.60 -7.26 -17.59
C THR A 73 3.10 -7.13 -19.02
N GLN A 74 2.62 -6.14 -19.78
CA GLN A 74 3.16 -5.81 -21.11
C GLN A 74 4.61 -5.34 -21.02
N LEU A 75 4.92 -4.46 -20.05
CA LEU A 75 6.30 -4.04 -19.83
C LEU A 75 7.19 -5.21 -19.42
N ASN A 76 6.77 -6.06 -18.49
CA ASN A 76 7.51 -7.26 -18.08
C ASN A 76 7.81 -8.18 -19.26
N GLN A 77 6.85 -8.37 -20.16
CA GLN A 77 7.05 -9.15 -21.38
C GLN A 77 8.08 -8.51 -22.32
N ALA A 78 7.99 -7.20 -22.52
CA ALA A 78 8.92 -6.45 -23.36
C ALA A 78 10.36 -6.52 -22.79
N LEU A 79 10.54 -6.30 -21.48
CA LEU A 79 11.82 -6.38 -20.79
C LEU A 79 12.44 -7.79 -20.81
N ALA A 80 11.62 -8.84 -20.85
CA ALA A 80 12.09 -10.23 -20.94
C ALA A 80 12.55 -10.62 -22.35
N THR A 81 12.01 -9.98 -23.39
CA THR A 81 12.29 -10.32 -24.80
C THR A 81 13.35 -9.45 -25.45
N SER A 82 13.58 -8.24 -24.95
CA SER A 82 14.54 -7.30 -25.51
C SER A 82 15.20 -6.45 -24.43
N GLN A 83 16.51 -6.21 -24.54
CA GLN A 83 17.26 -5.31 -23.68
C GLN A 83 17.13 -3.84 -24.10
N GLY A 84 16.56 -3.55 -25.26
CA GLY A 84 16.42 -2.20 -25.80
C GLY A 84 15.45 -1.34 -24.99
N PRO A 85 15.40 -0.02 -25.27
CA PRO A 85 14.50 0.89 -24.58
C PRO A 85 13.04 0.60 -24.95
N HIS A 86 12.18 0.52 -23.95
CA HIS A 86 10.74 0.38 -24.06
C HIS A 86 10.06 1.65 -23.57
N ASN A 87 9.06 2.13 -24.29
CA ASN A 87 8.29 3.31 -23.91
C ASN A 87 7.43 3.01 -22.67
N ILE A 88 7.45 3.94 -21.73
CA ILE A 88 6.62 3.95 -20.53
C ILE A 88 5.98 5.33 -20.36
N ASP A 89 4.87 5.41 -19.65
CA ASP A 89 4.30 6.70 -19.29
C ASP A 89 5.00 7.31 -18.06
N ALA A 90 4.79 8.61 -17.83
CA ALA A 90 5.41 9.34 -16.74
C ALA A 90 5.05 8.79 -15.35
N GLU A 91 3.86 8.22 -15.20
CA GLU A 91 3.39 7.64 -13.94
C GLU A 91 4.17 6.37 -13.60
N LEU A 92 4.41 5.50 -14.59
CA LEU A 92 5.20 4.29 -14.42
C LEU A 92 6.69 4.62 -14.24
N GLU A 93 7.20 5.64 -14.96
CA GLU A 93 8.56 6.16 -14.74
C GLU A 93 8.76 6.64 -13.31
N GLN A 94 7.82 7.42 -12.78
CA GLN A 94 7.89 7.89 -11.39
C GLN A 94 7.94 6.72 -10.39
N LEU A 95 7.08 5.72 -10.57
CA LEU A 95 7.06 4.54 -9.68
C LEU A 95 8.34 3.71 -9.79
N LEU A 96 8.89 3.55 -11.00
CA LEU A 96 10.16 2.86 -11.21
C LEU A 96 11.33 3.57 -10.53
N ARG A 97 11.44 4.90 -10.68
CA ARG A 97 12.48 5.71 -10.03
C ARG A 97 12.38 5.65 -8.51
N LEU A 98 11.17 5.77 -7.97
CA LEU A 98 10.93 5.64 -6.53
C LEU A 98 11.32 4.24 -6.04
N SER A 99 10.96 3.20 -6.79
CA SER A 99 11.32 1.81 -6.47
C SER A 99 12.83 1.59 -6.51
N GLN A 100 13.53 2.21 -7.45
CA GLN A 100 15.00 2.12 -7.54
C GLN A 100 15.69 2.84 -6.37
N ASP A 101 15.19 4.01 -5.96
CA ASP A 101 15.68 4.73 -4.77
C ASP A 101 15.53 3.88 -3.51
N TYR A 102 14.34 3.31 -3.28
CA TYR A 102 14.13 2.45 -2.11
C TYR A 102 14.94 1.15 -2.16
N ALA A 103 15.07 0.52 -3.32
CA ALA A 103 15.92 -0.65 -3.46
C ALA A 103 17.38 -0.32 -3.09
N THR A 104 17.90 0.81 -3.56
CA THR A 104 19.25 1.28 -3.24
C THR A 104 19.42 1.56 -1.75
N ARG A 105 18.47 2.27 -1.13
CA ARG A 105 18.53 2.66 0.30
C ARG A 105 18.36 1.50 1.26
N THR A 106 17.88 0.37 0.78
CA THR A 106 17.67 -0.84 1.58
C THR A 106 18.60 -1.98 1.18
N ASP A 107 19.70 -1.69 0.49
CA ASP A 107 20.65 -2.69 -0.01
C ASP A 107 19.94 -3.84 -0.75
N ASN A 108 18.92 -3.51 -1.56
CA ASN A 108 18.04 -4.43 -2.29
C ASN A 108 17.23 -5.41 -1.41
N LEU A 109 17.08 -5.19 -0.11
CA LEU A 109 16.12 -5.94 0.72
C LEU A 109 14.68 -5.66 0.27
N PHE A 110 14.37 -4.42 -0.07
CA PHE A 110 13.20 -4.10 -0.88
C PHE A 110 13.59 -4.20 -2.36
N ASN A 111 13.03 -5.18 -3.07
CA ASN A 111 13.42 -5.44 -4.45
C ASN A 111 12.20 -5.78 -5.35
N PRO A 112 11.59 -4.80 -6.00
CA PRO A 112 10.49 -5.04 -6.94
C PRO A 112 10.88 -5.82 -8.21
N ALA A 113 12.17 -6.08 -8.45
CA ALA A 113 12.66 -6.80 -9.64
C ALA A 113 12.54 -8.33 -9.53
N ILE A 114 12.10 -8.87 -8.38
CA ILE A 114 12.03 -10.31 -8.09
C ILE A 114 10.68 -10.96 -8.42
N GLY A 115 9.90 -10.41 -9.34
CA GLY A 115 8.57 -10.93 -9.69
C GLY A 115 8.55 -12.40 -10.10
N LYS A 116 9.62 -12.90 -10.78
CA LYS A 116 9.76 -14.33 -11.10
C LYS A 116 9.88 -15.20 -9.85
N LEU A 117 10.54 -14.70 -8.79
CA LEU A 117 10.63 -15.40 -7.52
C LEU A 117 9.25 -15.43 -6.82
N VAL A 118 8.52 -14.32 -6.82
CA VAL A 118 7.14 -14.24 -6.31
C VAL A 118 6.23 -15.23 -7.03
N ALA A 119 6.34 -15.32 -8.37
CA ALA A 119 5.61 -16.27 -9.20
C ALA A 119 5.99 -17.72 -8.89
N ALA A 120 7.27 -18.02 -8.69
CA ALA A 120 7.76 -19.37 -8.38
C ALA A 120 7.18 -19.91 -7.06
N TRP A 121 6.95 -19.05 -6.08
CA TRP A 121 6.26 -19.37 -4.83
C TRP A 121 4.73 -19.44 -4.96
N GLY A 122 4.16 -19.20 -6.15
CA GLY A 122 2.72 -19.27 -6.41
C GLY A 122 1.94 -18.03 -5.98
N PHE A 123 2.61 -16.93 -5.61
CA PHE A 123 1.94 -15.71 -5.17
C PHE A 123 1.44 -14.81 -6.31
N HIS A 124 1.71 -15.15 -7.58
CA HIS A 124 1.05 -14.55 -8.75
C HIS A 124 -0.27 -15.27 -9.07
N ALA A 125 -1.14 -15.38 -8.09
CA ALA A 125 -2.46 -15.98 -8.22
C ALA A 125 -3.46 -15.30 -7.27
N ASP A 126 -4.76 -15.34 -7.62
CA ASP A 126 -5.82 -14.85 -6.74
C ASP A 126 -6.11 -15.88 -5.63
N GLN A 127 -5.86 -17.16 -5.89
CA GLN A 127 -5.92 -18.26 -4.94
C GLN A 127 -4.58 -18.98 -4.90
N PHE A 128 -4.05 -19.21 -3.70
CA PHE A 128 -2.72 -19.83 -3.53
C PHE A 128 -2.88 -21.34 -3.35
N ALA A 129 -2.21 -22.11 -4.21
CA ALA A 129 -1.98 -23.52 -3.95
C ALA A 129 -0.68 -23.68 -3.15
N PRO A 130 -0.65 -24.51 -2.06
CA PRO A 130 0.58 -24.79 -1.35
C PRO A 130 1.61 -25.42 -2.27
N GLN A 131 2.71 -24.71 -2.51
CA GLN A 131 3.81 -25.19 -3.36
C GLN A 131 5.15 -24.61 -2.93
N ARG A 132 6.21 -25.37 -3.15
CA ARG A 132 7.59 -24.89 -3.04
C ARG A 132 8.22 -24.84 -4.43
N PRO A 133 9.00 -23.80 -4.76
CA PRO A 133 9.78 -23.81 -5.98
C PRO A 133 10.73 -25.02 -5.99
N ALA A 134 10.95 -25.59 -7.16
CA ALA A 134 11.99 -26.62 -7.29
C ALA A 134 13.36 -26.02 -6.93
N PRO A 135 14.24 -26.75 -6.22
CA PRO A 135 15.52 -26.21 -5.77
C PRO A 135 16.39 -25.62 -6.88
N HIS A 136 16.39 -26.23 -8.07
CA HIS A 136 17.12 -25.69 -9.23
C HIS A 136 16.54 -24.37 -9.73
N THR A 137 15.21 -24.20 -9.72
CA THR A 137 14.56 -22.94 -10.10
C THR A 137 14.95 -21.82 -9.15
N LEU A 138 14.93 -22.10 -7.85
CA LEU A 138 15.34 -21.15 -6.82
C LEU A 138 16.80 -20.76 -6.99
N ALA A 139 17.70 -21.74 -7.15
CA ALA A 139 19.12 -21.52 -7.36
C ALA A 139 19.38 -20.65 -8.61
N THR A 140 18.71 -20.93 -9.73
CA THR A 140 18.83 -20.15 -10.96
C THR A 140 18.40 -18.69 -10.77
N LEU A 141 17.28 -18.44 -10.08
CA LEU A 141 16.78 -17.10 -9.83
C LEU A 141 17.70 -16.31 -8.89
N LEU A 142 18.24 -16.97 -7.85
CA LEU A 142 19.21 -16.37 -6.93
C LEU A 142 20.54 -16.06 -7.63
N GLN A 143 21.05 -16.97 -8.46
CA GLN A 143 22.28 -16.74 -9.23
C GLN A 143 22.13 -15.58 -10.22
N ALA A 144 20.97 -15.45 -10.87
CA ALA A 144 20.67 -14.33 -11.77
C ALA A 144 20.57 -12.99 -11.03
N SER A 145 20.24 -13.03 -9.76
CA SER A 145 20.22 -11.87 -8.83
C SER A 145 19.61 -10.59 -9.44
N PRO A 146 18.37 -10.62 -9.97
CA PRO A 146 17.76 -9.45 -10.58
C PRO A 146 17.53 -8.36 -9.55
N SER A 147 17.82 -7.11 -9.92
CA SER A 147 17.69 -5.95 -9.05
C SER A 147 17.14 -4.74 -9.80
N MET A 148 16.63 -3.75 -9.06
CA MET A 148 16.23 -2.47 -9.66
C MET A 148 17.41 -1.72 -10.30
N GLY A 149 18.66 -2.02 -9.89
CA GLY A 149 19.88 -1.51 -10.51
C GLY A 149 20.13 -2.03 -11.92
N ASP A 150 19.45 -3.09 -12.35
CA ASP A 150 19.53 -3.61 -13.72
C ASP A 150 18.70 -2.81 -14.72
N LEU A 151 17.85 -1.91 -14.25
CA LEU A 151 17.08 -1.00 -15.08
C LEU A 151 17.83 0.30 -15.34
N HIS A 152 17.89 0.69 -16.60
CA HIS A 152 18.23 2.05 -17.00
C HIS A 152 16.93 2.80 -17.32
N ILE A 153 16.58 3.79 -16.49
CA ILE A 153 15.35 4.57 -16.59
C ILE A 153 15.70 5.92 -17.23
N GLY A 154 15.29 6.08 -18.50
CA GLY A 154 15.39 7.31 -19.25
C GLY A 154 14.16 8.19 -19.12
N GLN A 155 14.01 9.14 -20.05
CA GLN A 155 12.84 9.99 -20.15
C GLN A 155 11.73 9.24 -20.89
N ASN A 156 10.68 8.82 -20.19
CA ASN A 156 9.58 7.96 -20.69
C ASN A 156 10.06 6.66 -21.36
N GLN A 157 11.22 6.16 -20.98
CA GLN A 157 11.77 4.91 -21.48
C GLN A 157 12.48 4.13 -20.39
N VAL A 158 12.47 2.81 -20.52
CA VAL A 158 13.21 1.90 -19.65
C VAL A 158 13.83 0.79 -20.46
N SER A 159 15.07 0.43 -20.13
CA SER A 159 15.75 -0.73 -20.65
C SER A 159 16.26 -1.62 -19.51
N ASN A 160 16.56 -2.88 -19.81
CA ASN A 160 16.92 -3.90 -18.85
C ASN A 160 18.13 -4.68 -19.34
N ARG A 161 19.14 -4.86 -18.47
CA ARG A 161 20.32 -5.67 -18.76
C ARG A 161 20.26 -7.11 -18.21
N ASN A 162 19.24 -7.42 -17.39
CA ASN A 162 19.09 -8.73 -16.74
C ASN A 162 17.76 -9.39 -17.16
N PRO A 163 17.79 -10.41 -18.05
CA PRO A 163 16.57 -11.05 -18.55
C PRO A 163 15.80 -11.84 -17.48
N ALA A 164 16.39 -12.07 -16.30
CA ALA A 164 15.70 -12.68 -15.17
C ALA A 164 14.80 -11.69 -14.41
N LEU A 165 14.96 -10.39 -14.65
CA LEU A 165 14.14 -9.36 -14.02
C LEU A 165 12.67 -9.50 -14.44
N GLN A 166 11.79 -9.40 -13.47
CA GLN A 166 10.34 -9.21 -13.63
C GLN A 166 9.85 -8.29 -12.53
N LEU A 167 9.18 -7.23 -12.91
CA LEU A 167 8.67 -6.24 -11.97
C LEU A 167 7.41 -6.74 -11.27
N ASP A 168 7.38 -6.55 -9.95
CA ASP A 168 6.20 -6.69 -9.09
C ASP A 168 6.21 -5.53 -8.06
N PHE A 169 5.19 -4.67 -8.14
CA PHE A 169 5.07 -3.51 -7.25
C PHE A 169 4.20 -3.78 -6.02
N GLY A 170 3.88 -5.02 -5.70
CA GLY A 170 3.03 -5.37 -4.54
C GLY A 170 3.50 -4.79 -3.21
N GLY A 171 4.81 -4.63 -3.05
CA GLY A 171 5.43 -4.04 -1.86
C GLY A 171 5.38 -2.51 -1.77
N ILE A 172 5.08 -1.78 -2.87
CA ILE A 172 5.10 -0.31 -2.89
C ILE A 172 3.82 0.32 -3.45
N ALA A 173 3.11 -0.36 -4.37
CA ALA A 173 2.01 0.23 -5.11
C ALA A 173 0.89 0.79 -4.21
N LYS A 174 0.59 0.10 -3.10
CA LYS A 174 -0.46 0.55 -2.16
C LYS A 174 -0.09 1.87 -1.48
N GLY A 175 1.15 2.00 -0.98
CA GLY A 175 1.62 3.22 -0.34
C GLY A 175 1.74 4.38 -1.31
N TRP A 176 2.24 4.12 -2.52
CA TRP A 176 2.34 5.11 -3.58
C TRP A 176 0.95 5.59 -4.05
N ALA A 177 0.00 4.68 -4.23
CA ALA A 177 -1.38 5.02 -4.53
C ALA A 177 -2.01 5.85 -3.40
N LEU A 178 -1.76 5.47 -2.14
CA LEU A 178 -2.24 6.18 -0.96
C LEU A 178 -1.81 7.66 -0.97
N ASP A 179 -0.54 7.94 -1.28
CA ASP A 179 -0.01 9.30 -1.36
C ASP A 179 -0.69 10.13 -2.46
N ARG A 180 -0.90 9.53 -3.63
CA ARG A 180 -1.61 10.14 -4.76
C ARG A 180 -3.04 10.49 -4.43
N GLU A 181 -3.74 9.56 -3.76
CA GLU A 181 -5.15 9.75 -3.44
C GLU A 181 -5.35 10.77 -2.32
N ILE A 182 -4.43 10.89 -1.39
CA ILE A 182 -4.42 12.01 -0.43
C ILE A 182 -4.31 13.35 -1.15
N GLU A 183 -3.44 13.48 -2.15
CA GLU A 183 -3.35 14.69 -2.96
C GLU A 183 -4.60 14.92 -3.83
N SER A 184 -5.22 13.85 -4.32
CA SER A 184 -6.52 13.93 -5.00
C SER A 184 -7.61 14.48 -4.08
N LEU A 185 -7.73 13.96 -2.86
CA LEU A 185 -8.66 14.46 -1.85
C LEU A 185 -8.44 15.95 -1.55
N ARG A 186 -7.18 16.39 -1.41
CA ARG A 186 -6.84 17.80 -1.19
C ARG A 186 -7.26 18.69 -2.36
N ARG A 187 -7.05 18.25 -3.60
CA ARG A 187 -7.52 18.99 -4.80
C ARG A 187 -9.04 19.10 -4.86
N HIS A 188 -9.78 18.13 -4.31
CA HIS A 188 -11.23 18.20 -4.16
C HIS A 188 -11.68 19.01 -2.94
N GLY A 189 -10.76 19.70 -2.26
CA GLY A 189 -11.06 20.55 -1.09
C GLY A 189 -11.34 19.76 0.20
N ILE A 190 -11.03 18.47 0.24
CA ILE A 190 -11.15 17.66 1.45
C ILE A 190 -9.98 17.96 2.38
N ARG A 191 -10.28 18.38 3.60
CA ARG A 191 -9.30 18.75 4.62
C ARG A 191 -9.12 17.68 5.70
N ASN A 192 -10.10 16.82 5.90
CA ASN A 192 -10.06 15.79 6.93
C ASN A 192 -10.50 14.46 6.34
N ALA A 193 -9.58 13.52 6.25
CA ALA A 193 -9.85 12.18 5.75
C ALA A 193 -8.87 11.16 6.32
N LEU A 194 -9.32 9.91 6.37
CA LEU A 194 -8.51 8.73 6.62
C LEU A 194 -8.70 7.76 5.45
N LEU A 195 -7.63 7.44 4.75
CA LEU A 195 -7.63 6.44 3.69
C LEU A 195 -6.79 5.24 4.12
N ASN A 196 -7.38 4.05 4.02
CA ASN A 196 -6.74 2.77 4.33
C ASN A 196 -6.79 1.86 3.09
N ILE A 197 -5.64 1.39 2.66
CA ILE A 197 -5.47 0.44 1.55
C ILE A 197 -4.76 -0.80 2.12
N GLY A 198 -5.52 -1.76 2.65
CA GLY A 198 -4.98 -3.03 3.12
C GLY A 198 -3.92 -2.93 4.23
N GLY A 199 -4.11 -2.02 5.19
CA GLY A 199 -3.17 -1.80 6.28
C GLY A 199 -2.11 -0.73 6.02
N ASN A 200 -2.04 -0.16 4.81
CA ASN A 200 -1.37 1.11 4.56
C ASN A 200 -2.41 2.22 4.78
N VAL A 201 -2.20 3.07 5.76
CA VAL A 201 -3.16 4.10 6.18
C VAL A 201 -2.49 5.45 6.20
N ARG A 202 -3.16 6.47 5.70
CA ARG A 202 -2.71 7.86 5.81
C ARG A 202 -3.87 8.76 6.24
N ALA A 203 -3.55 9.67 7.16
CA ALA A 203 -4.48 10.65 7.69
C ALA A 203 -4.17 12.05 7.14
N ILE A 204 -5.23 12.84 6.93
CA ILE A 204 -5.16 14.29 6.76
C ILE A 204 -6.17 14.94 7.70
N GLY A 205 -5.75 16.08 8.31
CA GLY A 205 -6.57 16.81 9.27
C GLY A 205 -6.99 15.97 10.46
N LYS A 206 -8.22 16.15 10.91
CA LYS A 206 -8.76 15.58 12.16
C LYS A 206 -10.18 15.06 11.97
N LYS A 207 -10.64 14.20 12.86
CA LYS A 207 -12.04 13.79 13.01
C LYS A 207 -12.72 14.65 14.07
N GLY A 208 -13.27 15.80 13.65
CA GLY A 208 -13.72 16.83 14.60
C GLY A 208 -12.52 17.43 15.33
N ASP A 209 -12.54 17.38 16.66
CA ASP A 209 -11.43 17.88 17.49
C ASP A 209 -10.37 16.81 17.81
N GLN A 210 -10.59 15.57 17.38
CA GLN A 210 -9.75 14.41 17.71
C GLN A 210 -8.86 14.00 16.54
N ALA A 211 -7.70 13.39 16.84
CA ALA A 211 -6.89 12.66 15.89
C ALA A 211 -7.65 11.45 15.30
N TRP A 212 -7.21 10.94 14.16
CA TRP A 212 -7.76 9.72 13.60
C TRP A 212 -7.28 8.51 14.39
N ARG A 213 -8.21 7.66 14.82
CA ARG A 213 -7.88 6.44 15.57
C ARG A 213 -7.88 5.23 14.65
N VAL A 214 -6.76 4.50 14.61
CA VAL A 214 -6.55 3.33 13.74
C VAL A 214 -6.21 2.11 14.60
N GLY A 215 -6.91 1.00 14.35
CA GLY A 215 -6.61 -0.28 14.99
C GLY A 215 -5.54 -1.05 14.23
N LEU A 216 -4.50 -1.51 14.93
CA LEU A 216 -3.53 -2.46 14.40
C LEU A 216 -4.08 -3.87 14.55
N GLN A 217 -4.28 -4.56 13.43
CA GLN A 217 -4.84 -5.92 13.43
C GLN A 217 -3.92 -6.91 14.15
N HIS A 218 -4.50 -7.75 15.02
CA HIS A 218 -3.77 -8.86 15.61
C HIS A 218 -3.49 -9.95 14.55
N PRO A 219 -2.24 -10.44 14.41
CA PRO A 219 -1.87 -11.34 13.32
C PRO A 219 -2.48 -12.77 13.44
N ARG A 220 -3.02 -13.15 14.61
CA ARG A 220 -3.54 -14.51 14.87
C ARG A 220 -4.93 -14.52 15.49
N GLN A 221 -5.45 -13.40 15.96
CA GLN A 221 -6.74 -13.31 16.63
C GLN A 221 -7.64 -12.28 15.95
N ALA A 222 -8.93 -12.39 16.13
CA ALA A 222 -9.88 -11.37 15.66
C ALA A 222 -9.72 -10.07 16.47
N GLY A 223 -9.81 -8.94 15.76
CA GLY A 223 -9.76 -7.62 16.37
C GLY A 223 -8.36 -6.97 16.40
N PRO A 224 -8.26 -5.76 16.90
CA PRO A 224 -7.01 -5.03 17.01
C PRO A 224 -6.20 -5.47 18.24
N MET A 225 -4.87 -5.57 18.07
CA MET A 225 -3.93 -5.76 19.18
C MET A 225 -3.55 -4.44 19.85
N ALA A 226 -3.66 -3.34 19.14
CA ALA A 226 -3.34 -1.99 19.63
C ALA A 226 -4.13 -0.94 18.83
N TRP A 227 -4.15 0.28 19.36
CA TRP A 227 -4.73 1.45 18.69
C TRP A 227 -3.67 2.54 18.62
N LEU A 228 -3.59 3.19 17.46
CA LEU A 228 -2.77 4.37 17.25
C LEU A 228 -3.65 5.57 16.92
N GLU A 229 -3.20 6.74 17.31
CA GLU A 229 -3.73 8.02 16.85
C GLU A 229 -2.83 8.52 15.71
N LEU A 230 -3.44 8.87 14.60
CA LEU A 230 -2.76 9.48 13.45
C LEU A 230 -3.14 10.95 13.36
N HIS A 231 -2.13 11.79 13.33
CA HIS A 231 -2.24 13.23 13.11
C HIS A 231 -2.16 13.58 11.63
N ASP A 232 -2.35 14.86 11.32
CA ASP A 232 -2.31 15.37 9.94
C ASP A 232 -1.01 15.00 9.23
N GLY A 233 -1.12 14.33 8.10
CA GLY A 233 -0.01 13.90 7.26
C GLY A 233 0.69 12.61 7.70
N GLU A 234 0.39 12.07 8.87
CA GLU A 234 0.98 10.81 9.34
C GLU A 234 0.45 9.60 8.57
N ALA A 235 1.32 8.61 8.41
CA ALA A 235 1.01 7.36 7.75
C ALA A 235 1.53 6.15 8.54
N ILE A 236 0.81 5.04 8.44
CA ILE A 236 1.29 3.73 8.90
C ILE A 236 1.24 2.73 7.76
N GLY A 237 2.18 1.78 7.76
CA GLY A 237 2.16 0.60 6.93
C GLY A 237 2.39 -0.63 7.77
N THR A 238 1.59 -1.66 7.53
CA THR A 238 1.72 -2.94 8.22
C THR A 238 1.99 -4.03 7.19
N SER A 239 3.11 -4.72 7.36
CA SER A 239 3.41 -5.96 6.66
C SER A 239 3.21 -7.14 7.61
N GLY A 240 2.68 -8.25 7.10
CA GLY A 240 2.44 -9.42 7.95
C GLY A 240 2.33 -10.73 7.16
N ASP A 241 2.56 -11.83 7.85
CA ASP A 241 2.54 -13.18 7.32
C ASP A 241 1.12 -13.80 7.26
N TYR A 242 0.08 -12.99 7.53
CA TYR A 242 -1.29 -13.45 7.75
C TYR A 242 -2.29 -13.02 6.67
N GLN A 243 -1.87 -12.19 5.70
CA GLN A 243 -2.77 -11.75 4.62
C GLN A 243 -2.67 -12.63 3.37
N ARG A 244 -1.45 -12.89 2.90
CA ARG A 244 -1.17 -13.70 1.71
C ARG A 244 -0.16 -14.77 2.07
N TYR A 245 -0.65 -15.97 2.31
CA TYR A 245 0.15 -17.13 2.74
C TYR A 245 -0.54 -18.43 2.38
N PHE A 246 0.20 -19.51 2.48
CA PHE A 246 -0.31 -20.88 2.55
C PHE A 246 0.44 -21.64 3.64
N ASP A 247 -0.19 -22.65 4.17
CA ASP A 247 0.43 -23.56 5.14
C ASP A 247 0.76 -24.89 4.42
N LEU A 248 1.98 -25.40 4.59
CA LEU A 248 2.48 -26.65 4.01
C LEU A 248 3.40 -27.33 5.01
N ASP A 249 3.16 -28.63 5.29
CA ASP A 249 3.93 -29.43 6.24
C ASP A 249 4.03 -28.79 7.65
N GLY A 250 2.96 -28.13 8.11
CA GLY A 250 2.91 -27.45 9.41
C GLY A 250 3.68 -26.11 9.48
N GLN A 251 4.23 -25.66 8.37
CA GLN A 251 4.94 -24.36 8.26
C GLN A 251 4.15 -23.38 7.40
N ARG A 252 4.15 -22.10 7.80
CA ARG A 252 3.59 -21.00 7.05
C ARG A 252 4.61 -20.40 6.09
N TYR A 253 4.17 -20.21 4.84
CA TYR A 253 4.90 -19.55 3.77
C TYR A 253 4.13 -18.31 3.35
N CYS A 254 4.66 -17.13 3.62
CA CYS A 254 4.03 -15.86 3.27
C CYS A 254 4.65 -15.26 2.01
N HIS A 255 3.95 -14.28 1.43
CA HIS A 255 4.37 -13.58 0.21
C HIS A 255 5.56 -12.62 0.40
N LEU A 256 5.99 -12.39 1.65
CA LEU A 256 7.16 -11.58 1.95
C LEU A 256 8.40 -12.43 1.76
N LEU A 257 9.14 -12.17 0.68
CA LEU A 257 10.31 -12.97 0.29
C LEU A 257 11.60 -12.23 0.62
N ASP A 258 12.57 -12.92 1.21
CA ASP A 258 13.93 -12.40 1.33
C ASP A 258 14.67 -12.58 -0.01
N PRO A 259 15.04 -11.50 -0.71
CA PRO A 259 15.69 -11.58 -2.01
C PRO A 259 17.06 -12.24 -1.97
N ARG A 260 17.71 -12.32 -0.80
CA ARG A 260 19.04 -12.92 -0.62
C ARG A 260 18.98 -14.45 -0.56
N THR A 261 17.93 -14.97 0.03
CA THR A 261 17.75 -16.42 0.21
C THR A 261 16.69 -17.00 -0.72
N GLY A 262 15.83 -16.15 -1.28
CA GLY A 262 14.68 -16.55 -2.09
C GLY A 262 13.57 -17.21 -1.28
N LEU A 263 13.66 -17.23 0.03
CA LEU A 263 12.70 -17.87 0.93
C LEU A 263 11.71 -16.86 1.51
N PRO A 264 10.48 -17.28 1.84
CA PRO A 264 9.55 -16.47 2.62
C PRO A 264 10.15 -16.08 3.98
N ALA A 265 9.89 -14.85 4.40
CA ALA A 265 10.28 -14.36 5.72
C ALA A 265 9.58 -15.18 6.82
N HIS A 266 10.31 -15.44 7.88
CA HIS A 266 9.83 -16.15 9.05
C HIS A 266 10.37 -15.52 10.34
N GLY A 267 9.82 -15.91 11.50
CA GLY A 267 10.22 -15.38 12.81
C GLY A 267 9.50 -14.10 13.23
N MET A 268 8.92 -13.35 12.28
CA MET A 268 8.11 -12.17 12.56
C MET A 268 6.69 -12.38 12.02
N GLN A 269 5.67 -12.10 12.83
CA GLN A 269 4.27 -12.24 12.41
C GLN A 269 3.74 -10.98 11.73
N ALA A 270 4.14 -9.81 12.20
CA ALA A 270 3.81 -8.52 11.63
C ALA A 270 4.85 -7.47 12.03
N ALA A 271 5.02 -6.48 11.16
CA ALA A 271 5.77 -5.27 11.43
C ALA A 271 4.93 -4.06 11.01
N THR A 272 4.80 -3.07 11.90
CA THR A 272 4.11 -1.82 11.62
C THR A 272 5.08 -0.66 11.76
N VAL A 273 5.12 0.18 10.73
CA VAL A 273 5.94 1.40 10.71
C VAL A 273 5.02 2.61 10.74
N LEU A 274 5.25 3.53 11.69
CA LEU A 274 4.62 4.84 11.75
C LEU A 274 5.60 5.88 11.20
N ILE A 275 5.14 6.68 10.25
CA ILE A 275 5.92 7.75 9.64
C ILE A 275 5.19 9.07 9.83
N GLY A 276 5.92 10.07 10.33
CA GLY A 276 5.45 11.43 10.48
C GLY A 276 5.19 12.15 9.15
N ASN A 277 4.79 13.40 9.22
CA ASN A 277 4.39 14.22 8.07
C ASN A 277 5.54 14.44 7.08
N MET A 278 5.67 13.52 6.13
CA MET A 278 6.65 13.55 5.03
C MET A 278 5.92 13.43 3.68
N PRO A 279 6.44 14.02 2.60
CA PRO A 279 5.79 13.99 1.29
C PRO A 279 5.47 12.60 0.75
N ASP A 280 6.30 11.61 1.04
CA ASP A 280 6.17 10.21 0.60
C ASP A 280 5.91 9.23 1.77
N ALA A 281 5.23 9.69 2.83
CA ALA A 281 5.01 8.91 4.04
C ALA A 281 4.30 7.57 3.77
N GLY A 282 3.30 7.54 2.90
CA GLY A 282 2.57 6.32 2.56
C GLY A 282 3.43 5.31 1.81
N ALA A 283 4.23 5.75 0.84
CA ALA A 283 5.15 4.90 0.11
C ALA A 283 6.25 4.33 1.03
N ARG A 284 6.79 5.15 1.93
CA ARG A 284 7.79 4.71 2.92
C ARG A 284 7.23 3.70 3.90
N SER A 285 6.00 3.88 4.37
CA SER A 285 5.37 2.96 5.31
C SER A 285 5.05 1.59 4.70
N SER A 286 4.85 1.51 3.37
CA SER A 286 4.58 0.23 2.69
C SER A 286 5.84 -0.57 2.38
N GLY A 287 6.99 0.06 2.44
CA GLY A 287 8.21 -0.43 1.76
C GLY A 287 9.29 -0.99 2.62
N VAL A 288 9.22 -1.56 3.77
CA VAL A 288 10.25 -2.51 4.29
C VAL A 288 9.94 -3.02 5.69
N PRO A 289 9.66 -4.29 5.89
CA PRO A 289 9.84 -4.94 7.18
C PRO A 289 11.32 -5.27 7.38
N GLY A 290 11.94 -4.72 8.39
CA GLY A 290 13.12 -5.31 8.96
C GLY A 290 14.48 -4.68 8.69
N ALA A 291 14.58 -3.38 8.42
CA ALA A 291 15.88 -2.68 8.34
C ALA A 291 16.44 -2.24 9.70
N GLU A 292 15.78 -2.56 10.81
CA GLU A 292 16.31 -2.32 12.15
C GLU A 292 16.31 -3.61 12.97
N SER A 293 17.37 -4.37 12.83
CA SER A 293 17.85 -5.27 13.87
C SER A 293 19.33 -5.01 14.08
N SER A 294 19.63 -4.14 14.99
CA SER A 294 20.89 -4.17 15.71
C SER A 294 20.97 -5.38 16.61
#